data_a7099fb8598d9f45738305d62d871cf0
#
_entry.id   a7099fb8598d9f45738305d62d871cf0
#
_cell.length_a   1.000
_cell.length_b   1.000
_cell.length_c   1.000
_cell.angle_alpha   90.00
_cell.angle_beta   90.00
_cell.angle_gamma   90.00
#
_symmetry.space_group_name_H-M   'P 1'
#
loop_
_entity.id
_entity.type
_entity.pdbx_description
1 polymer ?
#
loop_
_entity_poly.entity_id
_entity_poly.type
_entity_poly.pdbx_seq_one_letter_code
_entity_poly.pdbx_strand_id
1 'polypeptide(L)'
;MPASHPHQHLVNHPPIMINLTENSEHPEYNTTQVDYLRSDKPFVVIHFIQECGRKLEADSLTICTAASLFHKFSASASLSHYCPYLMSATCLYLAGKVEDNHLKLRDVINVVHSVLHRSLEPLPLGDQYWNTRDAIVQAELFLLRVCQFSVRFSHPHKYLLHYLKSLKDWMAAEVWTKYPIARTSWAMLHDLYHDPLVVTADPSTVALACTQLALETFGIQVPFVASDTWWQVMDEKVSKDKMWEIMTRIMEVYSKESEMIDSLAIK
;
A
#
# COMPACT_ATOMS: atom_id res chain seq x y z
N MET A 1 -45.73 38.13 -20.21
CA MET A 1 -45.67 36.76 -19.76
C MET A 1 -44.23 36.37 -19.58
N PRO A 2 -43.74 36.24 -18.37
CA PRO A 2 -42.38 35.73 -18.10
C PRO A 2 -42.42 34.22 -17.85
N ALA A 3 -41.45 33.52 -18.44
CA ALA A 3 -41.27 32.09 -18.35
C ALA A 3 -40.76 31.70 -16.96
N SER A 4 -41.45 30.70 -16.40
CA SER A 4 -41.12 30.06 -15.14
C SER A 4 -39.91 29.14 -15.26
N HIS A 5 -38.85 29.39 -14.51
CA HIS A 5 -37.76 28.45 -14.30
C HIS A 5 -38.18 27.36 -13.29
N PRO A 6 -37.92 26.08 -13.53
CA PRO A 6 -38.12 25.07 -12.54
C PRO A 6 -37.00 25.09 -11.49
N HIS A 7 -37.37 25.26 -10.21
CA HIS A 7 -36.49 25.07 -9.08
C HIS A 7 -36.03 23.60 -9.01
N GLN A 8 -34.73 23.37 -9.20
CA GLN A 8 -34.09 22.11 -8.89
C GLN A 8 -34.04 21.95 -7.36
N HIS A 9 -34.77 20.96 -6.85
CA HIS A 9 -34.66 20.50 -5.47
C HIS A 9 -33.26 19.92 -5.26
N LEU A 10 -32.41 20.62 -4.54
CA LEU A 10 -31.21 20.10 -3.92
C LEU A 10 -31.62 19.03 -2.89
N VAL A 11 -31.52 17.78 -3.28
CA VAL A 11 -31.66 16.64 -2.39
C VAL A 11 -30.43 16.61 -1.49
N ASN A 12 -30.60 17.03 -0.23
CA ASN A 12 -29.60 16.85 0.82
C ASN A 12 -29.42 15.36 1.08
N HIS A 13 -28.42 14.74 0.46
CA HIS A 13 -27.96 13.42 0.86
C HIS A 13 -27.04 13.56 2.08
N PRO A 14 -27.23 12.74 3.13
CA PRO A 14 -26.30 12.71 4.25
C PRO A 14 -24.91 12.25 3.75
N PRO A 15 -23.82 12.67 4.39
CA PRO A 15 -22.48 12.25 4.01
C PRO A 15 -22.39 10.72 4.13
N ILE A 16 -22.20 10.06 3.00
CA ILE A 16 -21.98 8.62 2.98
C ILE A 16 -20.56 8.39 3.52
N MET A 17 -20.48 8.05 4.79
CA MET A 17 -19.28 7.41 5.32
C MET A 17 -19.14 6.07 4.60
N ILE A 18 -18.06 5.90 3.85
CA ILE A 18 -17.65 4.59 3.33
C ILE A 18 -17.17 3.84 4.57
N ASN A 19 -18.06 3.08 5.21
CA ASN A 19 -17.67 2.16 6.27
C ASN A 19 -16.84 1.03 5.62
N LEU A 20 -15.53 1.18 5.64
CA LEU A 20 -14.58 0.11 5.26
C LEU A 20 -14.51 -0.99 6.32
N THR A 21 -15.27 -0.87 7.43
CA THR A 21 -15.18 -1.73 8.61
C THR A 21 -16.38 -2.68 8.83
N GLU A 22 -17.42 -2.66 8.00
CA GLU A 22 -18.53 -3.59 8.18
C GLU A 22 -18.31 -4.88 7.37
N ASN A 23 -18.21 -5.97 8.12
CA ASN A 23 -18.04 -7.38 7.77
C ASN A 23 -16.62 -7.78 7.38
N SER A 24 -15.72 -7.72 8.34
CA SER A 24 -14.51 -8.53 8.35
C SER A 24 -14.82 -9.95 8.89
N GLU A 25 -15.64 -10.72 8.23
CA GLU A 25 -15.26 -12.11 8.02
C GLU A 25 -14.08 -12.02 7.06
N HIS A 26 -12.88 -11.91 7.60
CA HIS A 26 -11.68 -12.11 6.82
C HIS A 26 -11.83 -13.50 6.18
N PRO A 27 -11.92 -13.62 4.84
CA PRO A 27 -11.70 -14.91 4.25
C PRO A 27 -10.35 -15.33 4.82
N GLU A 28 -10.26 -16.51 5.41
CA GLU A 28 -8.99 -17.16 5.68
C GLU A 28 -8.28 -17.22 4.33
N TYR A 29 -7.50 -16.15 4.04
CA TYR A 29 -6.54 -16.25 2.98
C TYR A 29 -5.64 -17.39 3.45
N ASN A 30 -5.70 -18.52 2.76
CA ASN A 30 -4.67 -19.53 2.77
C ASN A 30 -3.42 -18.85 2.24
N THR A 31 -2.81 -18.00 3.08
CA THR A 31 -1.57 -17.32 2.78
C THR A 31 -0.52 -18.39 2.79
N THR A 32 -0.16 -18.85 1.60
CA THR A 32 0.99 -19.74 1.42
C THR A 32 2.15 -19.11 2.20
N GLN A 33 2.63 -19.82 3.23
CA GLN A 33 3.67 -19.30 4.10
C GLN A 33 4.97 -19.23 3.28
N VAL A 34 5.58 -18.06 3.27
CA VAL A 34 6.84 -17.78 2.55
C VAL A 34 8.02 -17.96 3.50
N ASP A 35 9.05 -18.71 3.07
CA ASP A 35 10.31 -18.83 3.79
C ASP A 35 11.23 -17.63 3.46
N TYR A 36 11.19 -16.62 4.27
CA TYR A 36 11.95 -15.39 4.07
C TYR A 36 13.47 -15.58 4.23
N LEU A 37 13.93 -16.58 4.98
CA LEU A 37 15.37 -16.82 5.18
C LEU A 37 16.11 -17.24 3.91
N ARG A 38 15.37 -17.64 2.87
CA ARG A 38 15.94 -18.06 1.59
C ARG A 38 16.23 -16.91 0.61
N SER A 39 15.78 -15.69 0.90
CA SER A 39 15.93 -14.60 -0.06
C SER A 39 16.03 -13.25 0.65
N ASP A 40 16.93 -12.42 0.16
CA ASP A 40 17.16 -11.04 0.57
C ASP A 40 16.73 -10.01 -0.49
N LYS A 41 16.04 -10.49 -1.55
CA LYS A 41 15.59 -9.64 -2.65
C LYS A 41 14.62 -8.57 -2.13
N PRO A 42 14.73 -7.31 -2.57
CA PRO A 42 13.88 -6.20 -2.12
C PRO A 42 12.38 -6.52 -2.18
N PHE A 43 11.92 -7.19 -3.22
CA PHE A 43 10.52 -7.59 -3.38
C PHE A 43 10.04 -8.49 -2.22
N VAL A 44 10.85 -9.51 -1.86
CA VAL A 44 10.55 -10.43 -0.76
C VAL A 44 10.56 -9.70 0.59
N VAL A 45 11.48 -8.75 0.74
CA VAL A 45 11.59 -7.94 1.96
C VAL A 45 10.37 -7.01 2.12
N ILE A 46 9.86 -6.44 1.05
CA ILE A 46 8.62 -5.65 1.10
C ILE A 46 7.42 -6.54 1.46
N HIS A 47 7.32 -7.73 0.90
CA HIS A 47 6.28 -8.68 1.28
C HIS A 47 6.36 -9.03 2.77
N PHE A 48 7.57 -9.20 3.31
CA PHE A 48 7.81 -9.38 4.75
C PHE A 48 7.34 -8.16 5.57
N ILE A 49 7.64 -6.94 5.14
CA ILE A 49 7.16 -5.70 5.80
C ILE A 49 5.63 -5.69 5.85
N GLN A 50 4.98 -6.02 4.76
CA GLN A 50 3.51 -6.05 4.69
C GLN A 50 2.92 -7.15 5.59
N GLU A 51 3.52 -8.35 5.65
CA GLU A 51 3.06 -9.41 6.54
C GLU A 51 3.24 -9.01 8.01
N CYS A 52 4.40 -8.46 8.38
CA CYS A 52 4.65 -7.95 9.73
C CYS A 52 3.70 -6.82 10.11
N GLY A 53 3.48 -5.86 9.20
CA GLY A 53 2.59 -4.72 9.43
C GLY A 53 1.15 -5.18 9.68
N ARG A 54 0.64 -6.14 8.91
CA ARG A 54 -0.70 -6.73 9.13
C ARG A 54 -0.81 -7.44 10.49
N LYS A 55 0.21 -8.20 10.89
CA LYS A 55 0.23 -8.87 12.20
C LYS A 55 0.38 -7.91 13.38
N LEU A 56 0.96 -6.73 13.16
CA LEU A 56 1.03 -5.64 14.13
C LEU A 56 -0.26 -4.82 14.18
N GLU A 57 -1.25 -5.13 13.32
CA GLU A 57 -2.47 -4.33 13.14
C GLU A 57 -2.16 -2.86 12.83
N ALA A 58 -1.04 -2.65 12.11
CA ALA A 58 -0.61 -1.31 11.73
C ALA A 58 -1.54 -0.74 10.64
N ASP A 59 -1.75 0.57 10.68
CA ASP A 59 -2.53 1.27 9.67
C ASP A 59 -1.92 1.11 8.28
N SER A 60 -2.75 1.08 7.25
CA SER A 60 -2.33 0.97 5.85
C SER A 60 -1.24 1.98 5.48
N LEU A 61 -1.37 3.23 5.92
CA LEU A 61 -0.36 4.28 5.66
C LEU A 61 0.96 3.97 6.34
N THR A 62 0.95 3.44 7.56
CA THR A 62 2.16 3.03 8.28
C THR A 62 2.92 1.94 7.51
N ILE A 63 2.21 0.93 6.99
CA ILE A 63 2.81 -0.13 6.19
C ILE A 63 3.41 0.43 4.89
N CYS A 64 2.67 1.31 4.21
CA CYS A 64 3.13 1.97 2.99
C CYS A 64 4.33 2.88 3.22
N THR A 65 4.34 3.63 4.33
CA THR A 65 5.49 4.46 4.74
C THR A 65 6.71 3.58 5.05
N ALA A 66 6.53 2.44 5.72
CA ALA A 66 7.63 1.50 5.99
C ALA A 66 8.24 0.94 4.69
N ALA A 67 7.40 0.54 3.72
CA ALA A 67 7.84 0.10 2.39
C ALA A 67 8.60 1.22 1.65
N SER A 68 8.08 2.45 1.68
CA SER A 68 8.72 3.62 1.05
C SER A 68 10.08 3.95 1.68
N LEU A 69 10.19 3.88 3.01
CA LEU A 69 11.45 4.05 3.73
C LEU A 69 12.46 2.98 3.31
N PHE A 70 12.03 1.72 3.21
CA PHE A 70 12.90 0.63 2.78
C PHE A 70 13.37 0.81 1.33
N HIS A 71 12.52 1.22 0.41
CA HIS A 71 12.91 1.53 -0.96
C HIS A 71 13.93 2.68 -1.01
N LYS A 72 13.68 3.75 -0.27
CA LYS A 72 14.60 4.89 -0.20
C LYS A 72 15.96 4.49 0.39
N PHE A 73 15.95 3.66 1.41
CA PHE A 73 17.16 3.10 2.00
C PHE A 73 17.92 2.23 0.99
N SER A 74 17.25 1.29 0.34
CA SER A 74 17.86 0.36 -0.62
C SER A 74 18.42 1.04 -1.87
N ALA A 75 17.85 2.18 -2.26
CA ALA A 75 18.38 2.99 -3.36
C ALA A 75 19.68 3.75 -2.97
N SER A 76 19.86 4.05 -1.68
CA SER A 76 20.96 4.87 -1.18
C SER A 76 22.09 4.07 -0.55
N ALA A 77 21.81 2.86 -0.08
CA ALA A 77 22.76 1.99 0.62
C ALA A 77 22.80 0.60 -0.01
N SER A 78 24.02 -0.01 -0.07
CA SER A 78 24.14 -1.39 -0.52
C SER A 78 23.56 -2.34 0.52
N LEU A 79 22.52 -3.08 0.15
CA LEU A 79 21.87 -4.07 1.01
C LEU A 79 22.80 -5.21 1.43
N SER A 80 23.90 -5.46 0.67
CA SER A 80 24.85 -6.53 0.98
C SER A 80 25.58 -6.36 2.31
N HIS A 81 25.58 -5.16 2.88
CA HIS A 81 26.24 -4.85 4.15
C HIS A 81 25.30 -4.83 5.37
N TYR A 82 24.01 -4.97 5.15
CA TYR A 82 23.00 -4.83 6.20
C TYR A 82 22.02 -6.00 6.18
N CYS A 83 21.58 -6.43 7.34
CA CYS A 83 20.51 -7.42 7.44
C CYS A 83 19.17 -6.77 6.97
N PRO A 84 18.57 -7.23 5.86
CA PRO A 84 17.38 -6.60 5.31
C PRO A 84 16.17 -6.71 6.25
N TYR A 85 16.10 -7.78 7.06
CA TYR A 85 15.00 -7.99 7.99
C TYR A 85 15.11 -7.14 9.26
N LEU A 86 16.35 -6.84 9.71
CA LEU A 86 16.57 -5.84 10.75
C LEU A 86 16.16 -4.44 10.25
N MET A 87 16.52 -4.10 9.02
CA MET A 87 16.12 -2.83 8.42
C MET A 87 14.61 -2.75 8.21
N SER A 88 13.94 -3.86 7.88
CA SER A 88 12.48 -3.92 7.79
C SER A 88 11.79 -3.62 9.13
N ALA A 89 12.28 -4.22 10.22
CA ALA A 89 11.79 -3.95 11.57
C ALA A 89 11.99 -2.46 11.93
N THR A 90 13.13 -1.91 11.56
CA THR A 90 13.46 -0.50 11.80
C THR A 90 12.56 0.43 10.98
N CYS A 91 12.29 0.10 9.69
CA CYS A 91 11.38 0.86 8.85
C CYS A 91 9.95 0.85 9.40
N LEU A 92 9.43 -0.31 9.86
CA LEU A 92 8.13 -0.41 10.50
C LEU A 92 8.03 0.43 11.78
N TYR A 93 9.04 0.34 12.64
CA TYR A 93 9.08 1.09 13.89
C TYR A 93 9.14 2.60 13.65
N LEU A 94 9.98 3.05 12.72
CA LEU A 94 10.07 4.47 12.34
C LEU A 94 8.79 4.95 11.67
N ALA A 95 8.20 4.15 10.77
CA ALA A 95 6.94 4.48 10.11
C ALA A 95 5.80 4.68 11.11
N GLY A 96 5.73 3.83 12.15
CA GLY A 96 4.76 4.00 13.23
C GLY A 96 4.89 5.35 13.93
N LYS A 97 6.11 5.87 14.09
CA LYS A 97 6.33 7.22 14.67
C LYS A 97 5.97 8.34 13.69
N VAL A 98 6.22 8.15 12.39
CA VAL A 98 5.97 9.15 11.35
C VAL A 98 4.46 9.34 11.11
N GLU A 99 3.70 8.25 11.18
CA GLU A 99 2.26 8.23 10.92
C GLU A 99 1.40 8.28 12.20
N ASP A 100 2.01 8.62 13.35
CA ASP A 100 1.33 8.65 14.67
C ASP A 100 0.63 7.33 15.06
N ASN A 101 1.04 6.20 14.47
CA ASN A 101 0.58 4.86 14.81
C ASN A 101 1.53 4.26 15.85
N HIS A 102 1.07 4.13 17.09
CA HIS A 102 1.90 3.75 18.23
C HIS A 102 2.28 2.26 18.23
N LEU A 103 3.30 1.89 17.45
CA LEU A 103 3.89 0.55 17.47
C LEU A 103 4.91 0.44 18.62
N LYS A 104 4.65 -0.49 19.57
CA LYS A 104 5.62 -0.76 20.64
C LYS A 104 6.79 -1.56 20.09
N LEU A 105 8.02 -1.15 20.39
CA LEU A 105 9.22 -1.82 19.90
C LEU A 105 9.26 -3.32 20.27
N ARG A 106 8.73 -3.69 21.44
CA ARG A 106 8.61 -5.09 21.87
C ARG A 106 7.73 -5.89 20.92
N ASP A 107 6.59 -5.34 20.50
CA ASP A 107 5.65 -6.03 19.63
C ASP A 107 6.24 -6.17 18.21
N VAL A 108 6.95 -5.13 17.74
CA VAL A 108 7.69 -5.18 16.47
C VAL A 108 8.74 -6.30 16.50
N ILE A 109 9.55 -6.40 17.56
CA ILE A 109 10.57 -7.46 17.70
C ILE A 109 9.91 -8.84 17.68
N ASN A 110 8.85 -9.04 18.45
CA ASN A 110 8.18 -10.33 18.54
C ASN A 110 7.52 -10.75 17.23
N VAL A 111 6.84 -9.82 16.54
CA VAL A 111 6.20 -10.11 15.25
C VAL A 111 7.24 -10.39 14.17
N VAL A 112 8.29 -9.58 14.09
CA VAL A 112 9.38 -9.79 13.14
C VAL A 112 10.05 -11.15 13.37
N HIS A 113 10.33 -11.52 14.61
CA HIS A 113 10.89 -12.82 14.96
C HIS A 113 9.93 -13.97 14.58
N SER A 114 8.65 -13.83 14.93
CA SER A 114 7.61 -14.82 14.61
C SER A 114 7.45 -15.03 13.10
N VAL A 115 7.41 -13.95 12.32
CA VAL A 115 7.26 -14.02 10.85
C VAL A 115 8.51 -14.59 10.19
N LEU A 116 9.70 -14.19 10.65
CA LEU A 116 10.96 -14.61 10.06
C LEU A 116 11.25 -16.10 10.32
N HIS A 117 10.98 -16.57 11.54
CA HIS A 117 11.26 -17.95 11.95
C HIS A 117 10.04 -18.86 11.95
N ARG A 118 8.87 -18.33 11.55
CA ARG A 118 7.59 -19.05 11.59
C ARG A 118 7.28 -19.67 12.97
N SER A 119 7.75 -18.99 14.02
CA SER A 119 7.54 -19.38 15.41
C SER A 119 6.29 -18.73 16.00
N LEU A 120 5.51 -19.50 16.73
CA LEU A 120 4.37 -18.98 17.50
C LEU A 120 4.80 -18.40 18.86
N GLU A 121 6.00 -18.75 19.31
CA GLU A 121 6.51 -18.30 20.60
C GLU A 121 7.21 -16.93 20.46
N PRO A 122 6.94 -15.99 21.38
CA PRO A 122 7.63 -14.72 21.40
C PRO A 122 9.11 -14.91 21.75
N LEU A 123 9.96 -14.01 21.30
CA LEU A 123 11.39 -14.04 21.62
C LEU A 123 11.59 -13.88 23.15
N PRO A 124 12.27 -14.84 23.81
CA PRO A 124 12.52 -14.74 25.24
C PRO A 124 13.31 -13.49 25.61
N LEU A 125 13.05 -12.93 26.80
CA LEU A 125 13.78 -11.76 27.33
C LEU A 125 15.19 -12.18 27.76
N GLY A 126 16.07 -12.38 26.79
CA GLY A 126 17.47 -12.74 26.96
C GLY A 126 18.38 -11.82 26.13
N ASP A 127 19.64 -12.18 26.03
CA ASP A 127 20.67 -11.38 25.31
C ASP A 127 20.27 -11.15 23.85
N GLN A 128 19.64 -12.12 23.18
CA GLN A 128 19.18 -11.97 21.81
C GLN A 128 18.12 -10.88 21.67
N TYR A 129 17.17 -10.81 22.61
CA TYR A 129 16.16 -9.76 22.62
C TYR A 129 16.80 -8.36 22.80
N TRP A 130 17.67 -8.22 23.78
CA TRP A 130 18.32 -6.94 24.09
C TRP A 130 19.22 -6.47 22.96
N ASN A 131 19.99 -7.38 22.37
CA ASN A 131 20.83 -7.07 21.21
C ASN A 131 19.99 -6.63 20.00
N THR A 132 18.88 -7.30 19.73
CA THR A 132 17.96 -6.94 18.62
C THR A 132 17.35 -5.56 18.89
N ARG A 133 16.89 -5.30 20.11
CA ARG A 133 16.35 -4.01 20.52
C ARG A 133 17.35 -2.87 20.27
N ASP A 134 18.57 -3.05 20.76
CA ASP A 134 19.62 -2.03 20.64
C ASP A 134 20.06 -1.85 19.18
N ALA A 135 20.09 -2.92 18.41
CA ALA A 135 20.36 -2.87 16.97
C ALA A 135 19.29 -2.06 16.22
N ILE A 136 17.98 -2.25 16.51
CA ILE A 136 16.90 -1.47 15.90
C ILE A 136 17.02 0.02 16.25
N VAL A 137 17.31 0.35 17.52
CA VAL A 137 17.46 1.75 17.95
C VAL A 137 18.65 2.43 17.26
N GLN A 138 19.76 1.73 17.09
CA GLN A 138 20.91 2.26 16.35
C GLN A 138 20.63 2.37 14.85
N ALA A 139 19.96 1.36 14.28
CA ALA A 139 19.56 1.34 12.87
C ALA A 139 18.56 2.45 12.54
N GLU A 140 17.70 2.86 13.48
CA GLU A 140 16.77 3.97 13.28
C GLU A 140 17.52 5.30 13.02
N LEU A 141 18.53 5.62 13.82
CA LEU A 141 19.34 6.81 13.61
C LEU A 141 20.14 6.74 12.29
N PHE A 142 20.61 5.55 11.95
CA PHE A 142 21.29 5.32 10.69
C PHE A 142 20.33 5.51 9.51
N LEU A 143 19.14 4.92 9.56
CA LEU A 143 18.09 5.06 8.53
C LEU A 143 17.71 6.54 8.32
N LEU A 144 17.52 7.30 9.40
CA LEU A 144 17.23 8.73 9.33
C LEU A 144 18.33 9.51 8.60
N ARG A 145 19.61 9.20 8.86
CA ARG A 145 20.75 9.84 8.19
C ARG A 145 20.79 9.47 6.70
N VAL A 146 20.61 8.19 6.34
CA VAL A 146 20.59 7.73 4.94
C VAL A 146 19.44 8.37 4.19
N CYS A 147 18.26 8.48 4.81
CA CYS A 147 17.10 9.16 4.25
C CYS A 147 17.18 10.70 4.32
N GLN A 148 18.30 11.27 4.84
CA GLN A 148 18.48 12.72 4.99
C GLN A 148 17.35 13.37 5.80
N PHE A 149 16.82 12.67 6.80
CA PHE A 149 15.64 13.07 7.60
C PHE A 149 14.37 13.35 6.80
N SER A 150 14.35 13.02 5.52
CA SER A 150 13.18 13.15 4.66
C SER A 150 12.35 11.85 4.74
N VAL A 151 11.51 11.76 5.77
CA VAL A 151 10.72 10.57 6.12
C VAL A 151 9.23 10.70 5.82
N ARG A 152 8.78 11.87 5.36
CA ARG A 152 7.39 12.10 4.96
C ARG A 152 7.21 11.80 3.49
N PHE A 153 6.17 11.03 3.19
CA PHE A 153 5.79 10.66 1.82
C PHE A 153 4.40 11.18 1.50
N SER A 154 4.18 11.53 0.23
CA SER A 154 2.85 11.87 -0.26
C SER A 154 2.19 10.62 -0.82
N HIS A 155 1.34 9.99 -0.03
CA HIS A 155 0.68 8.74 -0.43
C HIS A 155 -0.46 8.96 -1.43
N PRO A 156 -0.65 8.07 -2.41
CA PRO A 156 -1.74 8.14 -3.39
C PRO A 156 -3.14 7.93 -2.80
N HIS A 157 -3.25 7.39 -1.59
CA HIS A 157 -4.51 6.99 -0.95
C HIS A 157 -5.58 8.09 -0.92
N LYS A 158 -5.18 9.33 -0.58
CA LYS A 158 -6.12 10.48 -0.55
C LYS A 158 -6.69 10.81 -1.94
N TYR A 159 -5.84 10.70 -2.97
CA TYR A 159 -6.26 10.92 -4.35
C TYR A 159 -7.18 9.80 -4.83
N LEU A 160 -6.84 8.54 -4.49
CA LEU A 160 -7.65 7.37 -4.81
C LEU A 160 -9.07 7.51 -4.26
N LEU A 161 -9.21 7.84 -2.98
CA LEU A 161 -10.51 8.05 -2.35
C LEU A 161 -11.30 9.19 -3.01
N HIS A 162 -10.62 10.28 -3.36
CA HIS A 162 -11.23 11.41 -4.05
C HIS A 162 -11.77 10.99 -5.43
N TYR A 163 -10.98 10.30 -6.24
CA TYR A 163 -11.37 9.86 -7.57
C TYR A 163 -12.49 8.82 -7.52
N LEU A 164 -12.40 7.84 -6.63
CA LEU A 164 -13.46 6.85 -6.43
C LEU A 164 -14.80 7.48 -6.04
N LYS A 165 -14.76 8.53 -5.19
CA LYS A 165 -15.95 9.27 -4.81
C LYS A 165 -16.56 10.00 -6.00
N SER A 166 -15.76 10.70 -6.79
CA SER A 166 -16.22 11.40 -7.99
C SER A 166 -16.79 10.43 -9.05
N LEU A 167 -16.12 9.30 -9.27
CA LEU A 167 -16.60 8.26 -10.18
C LEU A 167 -17.93 7.65 -9.72
N LYS A 168 -18.14 7.52 -8.41
CA LYS A 168 -19.40 7.02 -7.87
C LYS A 168 -20.57 7.94 -8.24
N ASP A 169 -20.34 9.25 -8.30
CA ASP A 169 -21.37 10.22 -8.69
C ASP A 169 -21.65 10.22 -10.22
N TRP A 170 -20.69 9.76 -11.02
CA TRP A 170 -20.82 9.70 -12.50
C TRP A 170 -21.38 8.39 -13.03
N MET A 171 -21.34 7.34 -12.23
CA MET A 171 -21.72 5.99 -12.66
C MET A 171 -23.02 5.54 -11.99
N ALA A 172 -23.71 4.60 -12.64
CA ALA A 172 -24.93 4.02 -12.09
C ALA A 172 -24.66 3.29 -10.77
N ALA A 173 -25.57 3.42 -9.81
CA ALA A 173 -25.43 2.82 -8.48
C ALA A 173 -25.29 1.29 -8.51
N GLU A 174 -25.93 0.64 -9.50
CA GLU A 174 -25.87 -0.81 -9.69
C GLU A 174 -24.45 -1.29 -9.98
N VAL A 175 -23.63 -0.50 -10.69
CA VAL A 175 -22.24 -0.85 -11.00
C VAL A 175 -21.41 -0.94 -9.71
N TRP A 176 -21.59 0.01 -8.80
CA TRP A 176 -20.89 0.04 -7.51
C TRP A 176 -21.32 -1.08 -6.56
N THR A 177 -22.57 -1.49 -6.64
CA THR A 177 -23.11 -2.61 -5.85
C THR A 177 -22.64 -3.95 -6.38
N LYS A 178 -22.51 -4.06 -7.71
CA LYS A 178 -22.16 -5.31 -8.39
C LYS A 178 -20.66 -5.61 -8.37
N TYR A 179 -19.83 -4.58 -8.50
CA TYR A 179 -18.38 -4.73 -8.65
C TYR A 179 -17.62 -4.04 -7.50
N PRO A 180 -16.66 -4.71 -6.86
CA PRO A 180 -15.90 -4.16 -5.74
C PRO A 180 -14.76 -3.22 -6.22
N ILE A 181 -15.09 -2.21 -7.03
CA ILE A 181 -14.11 -1.32 -7.68
C ILE A 181 -13.18 -0.68 -6.66
N ALA A 182 -13.76 -0.11 -5.58
CA ALA A 182 -12.97 0.59 -4.56
C ALA A 182 -11.99 -0.36 -3.85
N ARG A 183 -12.45 -1.58 -3.51
CA ARG A 183 -11.61 -2.59 -2.85
C ARG A 183 -10.47 -3.05 -3.76
N THR A 184 -10.77 -3.27 -5.04
CA THR A 184 -9.78 -3.70 -6.02
C THR A 184 -8.75 -2.62 -6.29
N SER A 185 -9.18 -1.36 -6.48
CA SER A 185 -8.25 -0.24 -6.66
C SER A 185 -7.34 -0.03 -5.44
N TRP A 186 -7.91 -0.21 -4.23
CA TRP A 186 -7.15 -0.12 -2.98
C TRP A 186 -6.12 -1.24 -2.85
N ALA A 187 -6.49 -2.48 -3.18
CA ALA A 187 -5.58 -3.63 -3.18
C ALA A 187 -4.43 -3.40 -4.17
N MET A 188 -4.74 -3.04 -5.42
CA MET A 188 -3.74 -2.76 -6.45
C MET A 188 -2.76 -1.65 -6.03
N LEU A 189 -3.27 -0.62 -5.32
CA LEU A 189 -2.41 0.43 -4.76
C LEU A 189 -1.46 -0.13 -3.70
N HIS A 190 -1.94 -0.97 -2.79
CA HIS A 190 -1.10 -1.61 -1.77
C HIS A 190 -0.05 -2.53 -2.38
N ASP A 191 -0.44 -3.30 -3.39
CA ASP A 191 0.46 -4.25 -4.06
C ASP A 191 1.55 -3.52 -4.85
N LEU A 192 1.25 -2.33 -5.41
CA LEU A 192 2.25 -1.50 -6.08
C LEU A 192 3.39 -1.05 -5.15
N TYR A 193 3.20 -1.05 -3.83
CA TYR A 193 4.29 -0.73 -2.90
C TYR A 193 5.43 -1.75 -2.90
N HIS A 194 5.27 -2.90 -3.58
CA HIS A 194 6.39 -3.79 -3.88
C HIS A 194 7.36 -3.21 -4.91
N ASP A 195 6.92 -2.26 -5.73
CA ASP A 195 7.76 -1.62 -6.74
C ASP A 195 8.29 -0.26 -6.24
N PRO A 196 9.61 0.02 -6.37
CA PRO A 196 10.19 1.30 -5.95
C PRO A 196 9.64 2.51 -6.71
N LEU A 197 8.96 2.30 -7.85
CA LEU A 197 8.32 3.37 -8.62
C LEU A 197 7.38 4.22 -7.76
N VAL A 198 6.71 3.61 -6.77
CA VAL A 198 5.76 4.32 -5.88
C VAL A 198 6.37 5.50 -5.13
N VAL A 199 7.69 5.47 -4.89
CA VAL A 199 8.41 6.54 -4.17
C VAL A 199 8.68 7.76 -5.07
N THR A 200 8.79 7.55 -6.38
CA THR A 200 9.18 8.57 -7.36
C THR A 200 8.03 9.03 -8.25
N ALA A 201 7.01 8.19 -8.42
CA ALA A 201 5.86 8.52 -9.24
C ALA A 201 4.97 9.59 -8.59
N ASP A 202 4.29 10.36 -9.43
CA ASP A 202 3.30 11.31 -8.95
C ASP A 202 2.11 10.59 -8.32
N PRO A 203 1.75 10.91 -7.05
CA PRO A 203 0.71 10.20 -6.32
C PRO A 203 -0.69 10.27 -6.95
N SER A 204 -1.00 11.38 -7.65
CA SER A 204 -2.26 11.55 -8.39
C SER A 204 -2.33 10.56 -9.55
N THR A 205 -1.26 10.47 -10.34
CA THR A 205 -1.15 9.55 -11.47
C THR A 205 -1.23 8.08 -11.04
N VAL A 206 -0.58 7.72 -9.91
CA VAL A 206 -0.67 6.38 -9.33
C VAL A 206 -2.11 6.02 -8.97
N ALA A 207 -2.82 6.92 -8.31
CA ALA A 207 -4.21 6.70 -7.92
C ALA A 207 -5.13 6.51 -9.14
N LEU A 208 -4.94 7.31 -10.20
CA LEU A 208 -5.70 7.17 -11.45
C LEU A 208 -5.39 5.85 -12.16
N ALA A 209 -4.11 5.45 -12.22
CA ALA A 209 -3.70 4.19 -12.84
C ALA A 209 -4.31 2.98 -12.12
N CYS A 210 -4.29 2.94 -10.79
CA CYS A 210 -4.92 1.87 -10.00
C CYS A 210 -6.44 1.83 -10.23
N THR A 211 -7.08 3.00 -10.31
CA THR A 211 -8.52 3.08 -10.56
C THR A 211 -8.86 2.61 -11.97
N GLN A 212 -8.11 3.06 -12.99
CA GLN A 212 -8.31 2.65 -14.38
C GLN A 212 -8.13 1.15 -14.54
N LEU A 213 -7.06 0.58 -13.97
CA LEU A 213 -6.80 -0.86 -14.05
C LEU A 213 -7.92 -1.67 -13.37
N ALA A 214 -8.45 -1.22 -12.25
CA ALA A 214 -9.57 -1.86 -11.59
C ALA A 214 -10.84 -1.81 -12.45
N LEU A 215 -11.13 -0.69 -13.11
CA LEU A 215 -12.26 -0.58 -14.03
C LEU A 215 -12.11 -1.52 -15.23
N GLU A 216 -10.90 -1.59 -15.81
CA GLU A 216 -10.59 -2.49 -16.94
C GLU A 216 -10.71 -3.97 -16.54
N THR A 217 -10.29 -4.33 -15.31
CA THR A 217 -10.42 -5.71 -14.80
C THR A 217 -11.87 -6.19 -14.78
N PHE A 218 -12.82 -5.28 -14.52
CA PHE A 218 -14.25 -5.59 -14.54
C PHE A 218 -14.94 -5.30 -15.88
N GLY A 219 -14.20 -4.84 -16.88
CA GLY A 219 -14.76 -4.46 -18.18
C GLY A 219 -15.69 -3.25 -18.11
N ILE A 220 -15.50 -2.37 -17.15
CA ILE A 220 -16.35 -1.21 -16.91
C ILE A 220 -15.80 -0.01 -17.69
N GLN A 221 -16.68 0.59 -18.49
CA GLN A 221 -16.40 1.85 -19.18
C GLN A 221 -17.08 3.00 -18.44
N VAL A 222 -16.32 4.05 -18.12
CA VAL A 222 -16.88 5.27 -17.54
C VAL A 222 -17.67 6.01 -18.64
N PRO A 223 -18.95 6.32 -18.44
CA PRO A 223 -19.72 7.07 -19.41
C PRO A 223 -19.20 8.50 -19.50
N PHE A 224 -18.57 8.83 -20.61
CA PHE A 224 -18.07 10.17 -20.88
C PHE A 224 -18.49 10.66 -22.26
N VAL A 225 -18.99 11.89 -22.35
CA VAL A 225 -19.60 12.43 -23.57
C VAL A 225 -18.65 13.38 -24.32
N ALA A 226 -17.51 13.75 -23.70
CA ALA A 226 -16.56 14.68 -24.29
C ALA A 226 -15.41 13.97 -25.03
N SER A 227 -14.65 14.72 -25.81
CA SER A 227 -13.45 14.26 -26.51
C SER A 227 -12.34 13.77 -25.59
N ASP A 228 -12.44 14.11 -24.29
CA ASP A 228 -11.43 13.83 -23.30
C ASP A 228 -11.75 12.54 -22.53
N THR A 229 -10.72 11.88 -22.03
CA THR A 229 -10.88 10.71 -21.20
C THR A 229 -11.23 11.13 -19.76
N TRP A 230 -11.97 10.30 -19.01
CA TRP A 230 -12.44 10.62 -17.67
C TRP A 230 -11.29 11.01 -16.71
N TRP A 231 -10.12 10.39 -16.87
CA TRP A 231 -8.97 10.65 -16.01
C TRP A 231 -8.28 12.00 -16.34
N GLN A 232 -8.38 12.51 -17.60
CA GLN A 232 -7.90 13.85 -17.95
C GLN A 232 -8.75 14.94 -17.32
N VAL A 233 -10.03 14.69 -17.10
CA VAL A 233 -10.92 15.62 -16.38
C VAL A 233 -10.58 15.67 -14.89
N MET A 234 -10.11 14.55 -14.32
CA MET A 234 -9.68 14.50 -12.91
C MET A 234 -8.34 15.21 -12.70
N ASP A 235 -7.42 15.05 -13.63
CA ASP A 235 -6.10 15.67 -13.58
C ASP A 235 -5.54 15.87 -15.00
N GLU A 236 -5.54 17.12 -15.48
CA GLU A 236 -5.05 17.49 -16.80
C GLU A 236 -3.55 17.22 -17.02
N LYS A 237 -2.78 17.08 -15.95
CA LYS A 237 -1.32 16.86 -16.00
C LYS A 237 -0.94 15.42 -16.28
N VAL A 238 -1.88 14.51 -16.16
CA VAL A 238 -1.63 13.08 -16.32
C VAL A 238 -1.53 12.73 -17.79
N SER A 239 -0.45 12.08 -18.18
CA SER A 239 -0.29 11.55 -19.53
C SER A 239 -0.69 10.07 -19.58
N LYS A 240 -1.22 9.65 -20.73
CA LYS A 240 -1.58 8.26 -20.99
C LYS A 240 -0.37 7.34 -20.80
N ASP A 241 0.80 7.74 -21.27
CA ASP A 241 2.01 6.91 -21.22
C ASP A 241 2.45 6.61 -19.78
N LYS A 242 2.39 7.63 -18.89
CA LYS A 242 2.69 7.44 -17.47
C LYS A 242 1.70 6.52 -16.78
N MET A 243 0.41 6.63 -17.10
CA MET A 243 -0.60 5.72 -16.58
C MET A 243 -0.33 4.28 -17.04
N TRP A 244 -0.05 4.07 -18.32
CA TRP A 244 0.28 2.76 -18.87
C TRP A 244 1.54 2.16 -18.22
N GLU A 245 2.56 2.96 -18.00
CA GLU A 245 3.76 2.53 -17.27
C GLU A 245 3.41 1.99 -15.88
N ILE A 246 2.62 2.74 -15.11
CA ILE A 246 2.22 2.33 -13.75
C ILE A 246 1.34 1.07 -13.80
N MET A 247 0.37 0.99 -14.70
CA MET A 247 -0.48 -0.18 -14.88
C MET A 247 0.34 -1.43 -15.22
N THR A 248 1.33 -1.28 -16.10
CA THR A 248 2.26 -2.38 -16.46
C THR A 248 3.06 -2.82 -15.23
N ARG A 249 3.55 -1.89 -14.42
CA ARG A 249 4.26 -2.22 -13.17
C ARG A 249 3.41 -2.99 -12.17
N ILE A 250 2.12 -2.62 -12.04
CA ILE A 250 1.19 -3.39 -11.19
C ILE A 250 1.06 -4.82 -11.69
N MET A 251 0.93 -5.04 -13.00
CA MET A 251 0.86 -6.38 -13.57
C MET A 251 2.17 -7.18 -13.37
N GLU A 252 3.32 -6.52 -13.48
CA GLU A 252 4.61 -7.13 -13.17
C GLU A 252 4.74 -7.53 -11.69
N VAL A 253 4.16 -6.77 -10.76
CA VAL A 253 4.12 -7.11 -9.33
C VAL A 253 3.41 -8.44 -9.14
N TYR A 254 2.25 -8.65 -9.74
CA TYR A 254 1.51 -9.92 -9.65
C TYR A 254 2.28 -11.10 -10.27
N SER A 255 2.99 -10.88 -11.38
CA SER A 255 3.84 -11.93 -11.97
C SER A 255 4.99 -12.31 -11.03
N LYS A 256 5.66 -11.32 -10.43
CA LYS A 256 6.75 -11.54 -9.47
C LYS A 256 6.27 -12.19 -8.18
N GLU A 257 5.06 -11.86 -7.72
CA GLU A 257 4.45 -12.47 -6.54
C GLU A 257 4.19 -13.96 -6.79
N SER A 258 3.64 -14.32 -7.93
CA SER A 258 3.45 -15.73 -8.31
C SER A 258 4.77 -16.50 -8.33
N GLU A 259 5.82 -15.97 -8.98
CA GLU A 259 7.15 -16.56 -9.00
C GLU A 259 7.76 -16.70 -7.59
N MET A 260 7.56 -15.69 -6.73
CA MET A 260 8.03 -15.71 -5.35
C MET A 260 7.35 -16.83 -4.56
N ILE A 261 6.03 -16.93 -4.65
CA ILE A 261 5.25 -17.98 -3.97
C ILE A 261 5.71 -19.35 -4.43
N ASP A 262 5.84 -19.58 -5.75
CA ASP A 262 6.28 -20.85 -6.32
C ASP A 262 7.68 -21.26 -5.84
N SER A 263 8.57 -20.30 -5.63
CA SER A 263 9.97 -20.55 -5.26
C SER A 263 10.22 -20.65 -3.75
N LEU A 264 9.45 -19.91 -2.94
CA LEU A 264 9.69 -19.73 -1.50
C LEU A 264 8.58 -20.27 -0.60
N ALA A 265 7.50 -20.86 -1.16
CA ALA A 265 6.45 -21.47 -0.37
C ALA A 265 7.00 -22.56 0.54
N ILE A 266 6.60 -22.55 1.80
CA ILE A 266 6.85 -23.64 2.74
C ILE A 266 5.86 -24.76 2.38
N LYS A 267 6.41 -25.92 2.01
CA LYS A 267 5.63 -27.10 1.64
C LYS A 267 5.19 -27.89 2.88
#